data_6546b9bc886a9bc87df12f14bdf2fdd6
#
_entry.id   6546b9bc886a9bc87df12f14bdf2fdd6
#
_cell.length_a   1.000
_cell.length_b   1.000
_cell.length_c   1.000
_cell.angle_alpha   90.00
_cell.angle_beta   90.00
_cell.angle_gamma   90.00
#
_symmetry.space_group_name_H-M   'P 1'
#
loop_
_entity.id
_entity.type
_entity.pdbx_description
1 polymer ?
#
loop_
_entity_poly.entity_id
_entity_poly.type
_entity_poly.pdbx_seq_one_letter_code
_entity_poly.pdbx_strand_id
1 'polypeptide(L)'
;NNKKNKVAVYMLLTIIGGAVFVGSQAWEWVNFIKGEYGALETKGGQIIQFVDSNNSNKRIALKDFAFEITEYRERHQENNGLWYRTESSLPTYSLDEVTRGFMANKNILVKSEKIDETGHKIILSREESELKVSQAVFVVEGANLIRNEYGNRLFADFFFFITGFHGFHVFSGVVINIIIFINVLLGTYEKRGHYEMVEKVGLYWHFVDLVWVFVFTFFYLV
;
A
#
# COMPACT_ATOMS: atom_id res chain seq x y z
N ASN A 1 18.19 41.51 -1.81
CA ASN A 1 19.30 40.58 -1.62
C ASN A 1 19.13 39.36 -2.55
N ASN A 2 19.66 39.48 -3.77
CA ASN A 2 19.62 38.40 -4.76
C ASN A 2 20.55 37.24 -4.31
N LYS A 3 20.00 36.28 -3.57
CA LYS A 3 20.76 35.10 -3.10
C LYS A 3 20.47 33.89 -3.99
N LYS A 4 20.71 34.01 -5.31
CA LYS A 4 20.49 32.95 -6.33
C LYS A 4 20.95 31.58 -5.85
N ASN A 5 22.19 31.47 -5.32
CA ASN A 5 22.75 30.20 -4.88
C ASN A 5 21.93 29.55 -3.74
N LYS A 6 21.40 30.36 -2.80
CA LYS A 6 20.54 29.83 -1.74
C LYS A 6 19.21 29.32 -2.30
N VAL A 7 18.59 30.05 -3.20
CA VAL A 7 17.35 29.65 -3.86
C VAL A 7 17.57 28.34 -4.62
N ALA A 8 18.63 28.25 -5.41
CA ALA A 8 18.98 27.03 -6.15
C ALA A 8 19.18 25.82 -5.22
N VAL A 9 19.90 25.98 -4.11
CA VAL A 9 20.11 24.88 -3.15
C VAL A 9 18.81 24.41 -2.54
N TYR A 10 17.94 25.32 -2.06
CA TYR A 10 16.65 24.92 -1.48
C TYR A 10 15.73 24.28 -2.50
N MET A 11 15.68 24.76 -3.73
CA MET A 11 14.90 24.14 -4.79
C MET A 11 15.40 22.74 -5.15
N LEU A 12 16.73 22.55 -5.20
CA LEU A 12 17.33 21.22 -5.42
C LEU A 12 16.92 20.24 -4.31
N LEU A 13 17.00 20.67 -3.05
CA LEU A 13 16.58 19.85 -1.91
C LEU A 13 15.09 19.49 -1.99
N THR A 14 14.23 20.42 -2.39
CA THR A 14 12.80 20.16 -2.59
C THR A 14 12.55 19.15 -3.72
N ILE A 15 13.29 19.24 -4.83
CA ILE A 15 13.21 18.27 -5.95
C ILE A 15 13.62 16.88 -5.46
N ILE A 16 14.71 16.76 -4.73
CA ILE A 16 15.18 15.49 -4.17
C ILE A 16 14.13 14.91 -3.21
N GLY A 17 13.64 15.72 -2.28
CA GLY A 17 12.60 15.29 -1.34
C GLY A 17 11.33 14.81 -2.03
N GLY A 18 10.84 15.55 -3.03
CA GLY A 18 9.69 15.15 -3.83
C GLY A 18 9.90 13.88 -4.63
N ALA A 19 11.10 13.68 -5.21
CA ALA A 19 11.45 12.47 -5.93
C ALA A 19 11.51 11.25 -4.99
N VAL A 20 12.08 11.40 -3.79
CA VAL A 20 12.10 10.36 -2.75
C VAL A 20 10.67 10.00 -2.34
N PHE A 21 9.81 10.98 -2.14
CA PHE A 21 8.40 10.74 -1.80
C PHE A 21 7.69 9.92 -2.87
N VAL A 22 7.78 10.32 -4.15
CA VAL A 22 7.17 9.58 -5.27
C VAL A 22 7.71 8.15 -5.37
N GLY A 23 9.02 7.98 -5.17
CA GLY A 23 9.64 6.64 -5.14
C GLY A 23 9.14 5.77 -3.98
N SER A 24 8.99 6.33 -2.79
CA SER A 24 8.45 5.63 -1.62
C SER A 24 7.00 5.23 -1.82
N GLN A 25 6.18 6.11 -2.40
CA GLN A 25 4.78 5.82 -2.73
C GLN A 25 4.66 4.70 -3.77
N ALA A 26 5.51 4.72 -4.79
CA ALA A 26 5.54 3.65 -5.80
C ALA A 26 5.94 2.31 -5.17
N TRP A 27 6.93 2.30 -4.28
CA TRP A 27 7.36 1.11 -3.54
C TRP A 27 6.25 0.56 -2.63
N GLU A 28 5.55 1.44 -1.92
CA GLU A 28 4.41 1.08 -1.09
C GLU A 28 3.29 0.43 -1.90
N TRP A 29 2.93 1.00 -3.05
CA TRP A 29 1.94 0.43 -3.95
C TRP A 29 2.31 -0.97 -4.43
N VAL A 30 3.57 -1.16 -4.84
CA VAL A 30 4.05 -2.48 -5.27
C VAL A 30 3.86 -3.51 -4.16
N ASN A 31 4.21 -3.17 -2.91
CA ASN A 31 4.06 -4.08 -1.77
C ASN A 31 2.59 -4.33 -1.44
N PHE A 32 1.75 -3.30 -1.50
CA PHE A 32 0.32 -3.41 -1.22
C PHE A 32 -0.40 -4.27 -2.26
N ILE A 33 -0.04 -4.11 -3.55
CA ILE A 33 -0.59 -4.92 -4.65
C ILE A 33 -0.14 -6.38 -4.55
N LYS A 34 1.13 -6.63 -4.24
CA LYS A 34 1.67 -7.99 -4.11
C LYS A 34 1.11 -8.75 -2.92
N GLY A 35 0.84 -8.05 -1.82
CA GLY A 35 0.50 -8.64 -0.55
C GLY A 35 1.69 -9.24 0.19
N GLU A 36 1.48 -9.56 1.45
CA GLU A 36 2.51 -10.12 2.34
C GLU A 36 2.05 -11.42 2.98
N TYR A 37 0.79 -11.47 3.40
CA TYR A 37 0.26 -12.57 4.21
C TYR A 37 -0.74 -13.43 3.45
N GLY A 38 -1.54 -12.83 2.60
CA GLY A 38 -2.70 -13.46 2.02
C GLY A 38 -3.86 -13.61 3.01
N ALA A 39 -5.03 -13.94 2.49
CA ALA A 39 -6.25 -14.10 3.26
C ALA A 39 -7.24 -15.01 2.50
N LEU A 40 -8.32 -15.42 3.15
CA LEU A 40 -9.47 -16.02 2.47
C LEU A 40 -10.64 -15.04 2.45
N GLU A 41 -11.46 -15.12 1.42
CA GLU A 41 -12.69 -14.34 1.29
C GLU A 41 -13.90 -15.27 1.31
N THR A 42 -14.90 -14.94 2.12
CA THR A 42 -16.18 -15.65 2.15
C THR A 42 -17.11 -15.17 1.03
N LYS A 43 -18.16 -15.92 0.73
CA LYS A 43 -19.20 -15.53 -0.22
C LYS A 43 -19.85 -14.17 0.12
N GLY A 44 -19.84 -13.78 1.38
CA GLY A 44 -20.33 -12.49 1.86
C GLY A 44 -19.32 -11.35 1.79
N GLY A 45 -18.14 -11.57 1.20
CA GLY A 45 -17.08 -10.54 1.08
C GLY A 45 -16.29 -10.28 2.36
N GLN A 46 -16.43 -11.14 3.39
CA GLN A 46 -15.66 -11.01 4.62
C GLN A 46 -14.26 -11.59 4.43
N ILE A 47 -13.26 -10.87 4.90
CA ILE A 47 -11.85 -11.29 4.83
C ILE A 47 -11.46 -12.05 6.09
N ILE A 48 -10.90 -13.24 5.89
CA ILE A 48 -10.42 -14.14 6.92
C ILE A 48 -8.90 -14.05 6.97
N GLN A 49 -8.37 -13.53 8.07
CA GLN A 49 -6.93 -13.42 8.31
C GLN A 49 -6.49 -14.46 9.33
N PHE A 50 -5.28 -14.99 9.18
CA PHE A 50 -4.75 -16.03 10.06
C PHE A 50 -3.77 -15.45 11.08
N VAL A 51 -3.81 -15.98 12.30
CA VAL A 51 -2.95 -15.58 13.41
C VAL A 51 -2.49 -16.80 14.20
N ASP A 52 -1.35 -16.67 14.88
CA ASP A 52 -0.82 -17.70 15.77
C ASP A 52 -1.59 -17.69 17.10
N SER A 53 -2.03 -18.86 17.57
CA SER A 53 -2.69 -19.03 18.87
C SER A 53 -1.81 -18.62 20.05
N ASN A 54 -0.47 -18.78 19.92
CA ASN A 54 0.49 -18.44 20.96
C ASN A 54 0.83 -16.95 20.99
N ASN A 55 0.67 -16.28 19.85
CA ASN A 55 0.90 -14.84 19.70
C ASN A 55 -0.21 -14.23 18.84
N SER A 56 -1.34 -13.96 19.46
CA SER A 56 -2.57 -13.48 18.83
C SER A 56 -2.43 -12.19 18.00
N ASN A 57 -1.34 -11.45 18.17
CA ASN A 57 -1.05 -10.26 17.40
C ASN A 57 -0.22 -10.54 16.14
N LYS A 58 0.39 -11.73 16.05
CA LYS A 58 1.22 -12.08 14.90
C LYS A 58 0.38 -12.71 13.80
N ARG A 59 0.28 -12.03 12.67
CA ARG A 59 -0.34 -12.55 11.46
C ARG A 59 0.56 -13.65 10.85
N ILE A 60 -0.04 -14.72 10.35
CA ILE A 60 0.66 -15.81 9.65
C ILE A 60 0.35 -15.71 8.17
N ALA A 61 1.36 -15.83 7.33
CA ALA A 61 1.19 -15.83 5.89
C ALA A 61 0.73 -17.21 5.38
N LEU A 62 -0.02 -17.22 4.28
CA LEU A 62 -0.47 -18.46 3.65
C LEU A 62 0.69 -19.38 3.28
N LYS A 63 1.80 -18.82 2.83
CA LYS A 63 3.04 -19.54 2.49
C LYS A 63 3.64 -20.33 3.65
N ASP A 64 3.32 -19.96 4.90
CA ASP A 64 3.92 -20.59 6.08
C ASP A 64 3.16 -21.87 6.49
N PHE A 65 1.93 -22.07 6.00
CA PHE A 65 1.12 -23.20 6.42
C PHE A 65 0.32 -23.89 5.30
N ALA A 66 0.13 -23.26 4.14
CA ALA A 66 -0.60 -23.88 3.04
C ALA A 66 0.06 -25.21 2.61
N PHE A 67 -0.77 -26.23 2.40
CA PHE A 67 -0.29 -27.53 1.96
C PHE A 67 -0.04 -27.51 0.45
N GLU A 68 1.22 -27.43 0.04
CA GLU A 68 1.59 -27.38 -1.38
C GLU A 68 1.31 -28.71 -2.07
N ILE A 69 0.42 -28.71 -3.05
CA ILE A 69 0.06 -29.88 -3.86
C ILE A 69 0.90 -29.90 -5.15
N THR A 70 1.33 -28.77 -5.65
CA THR A 70 2.12 -28.63 -6.86
C THR A 70 3.61 -28.45 -6.56
N GLU A 71 4.45 -29.28 -7.16
CA GLU A 71 5.92 -29.23 -6.98
C GLU A 71 6.54 -27.94 -7.55
N TYR A 72 5.95 -27.38 -8.59
CA TYR A 72 6.43 -26.15 -9.22
C TYR A 72 5.39 -25.05 -9.17
N ARG A 73 5.78 -23.94 -8.54
CA ARG A 73 4.91 -22.80 -8.35
C ARG A 73 5.66 -21.51 -8.65
N GLU A 74 5.19 -20.75 -9.64
CA GLU A 74 5.65 -19.37 -9.83
C GLU A 74 5.14 -18.52 -8.68
N ARG A 75 6.01 -18.24 -7.73
CA ARG A 75 5.68 -17.33 -6.63
C ARG A 75 5.64 -15.88 -7.14
N HIS A 76 4.62 -15.20 -6.74
CA HIS A 76 4.41 -13.79 -7.06
C HIS A 76 5.62 -12.89 -6.73
N GLN A 77 6.37 -13.25 -5.69
CA GLN A 77 7.57 -12.54 -5.25
C GLN A 77 8.77 -12.69 -6.20
N GLU A 78 8.84 -13.75 -6.98
CA GLU A 78 9.94 -14.01 -7.90
C GLU A 78 9.81 -13.26 -9.22
N ASN A 79 8.62 -12.80 -9.53
CA ASN A 79 8.32 -12.04 -10.74
C ASN A 79 8.40 -10.53 -10.50
N ASN A 80 9.58 -10.02 -10.47
CA ASN A 80 10.07 -8.63 -10.60
C ASN A 80 9.07 -7.48 -10.75
N GLY A 81 7.92 -7.51 -10.08
CA GLY A 81 7.11 -6.35 -9.76
C GLY A 81 6.74 -5.38 -10.88
N LEU A 82 6.79 -5.80 -12.13
CA LEU A 82 6.25 -4.99 -13.20
C LEU A 82 4.73 -5.03 -13.13
N TRP A 83 4.11 -3.91 -12.99
CA TRP A 83 2.69 -3.62 -12.86
C TRP A 83 1.79 -4.25 -13.93
N TYR A 84 2.40 -4.74 -15.00
CA TYR A 84 1.76 -5.24 -16.21
C TYR A 84 1.63 -6.76 -16.27
N ARG A 85 2.09 -7.48 -15.26
CA ARG A 85 1.83 -8.90 -15.24
C ARG A 85 0.41 -9.14 -14.80
N THR A 86 -0.27 -9.83 -15.65
CA THR A 86 -1.66 -10.23 -15.52
C THR A 86 -1.97 -10.77 -14.14
N GLU A 87 -3.04 -10.30 -13.53
CA GLU A 87 -3.63 -10.80 -12.28
C GLU A 87 -3.87 -12.33 -12.31
N SER A 88 -3.70 -12.96 -13.46
CA SER A 88 -3.82 -14.42 -13.68
C SER A 88 -2.77 -15.26 -12.92
N SER A 89 -1.70 -14.66 -12.41
CA SER A 89 -0.73 -15.33 -11.53
C SER A 89 -1.12 -15.31 -10.05
N LEU A 90 -2.24 -14.66 -9.70
CA LEU A 90 -2.80 -14.59 -8.36
C LEU A 90 -4.17 -15.27 -8.31
N PRO A 91 -4.50 -15.91 -7.21
CA PRO A 91 -3.68 -16.22 -6.04
C PRO A 91 -2.67 -17.34 -6.30
N THR A 92 -1.54 -17.32 -5.59
CA THR A 92 -0.49 -18.35 -5.69
C THR A 92 -0.97 -19.69 -5.14
N TYR A 93 -1.82 -19.69 -4.11
CA TYR A 93 -2.36 -20.87 -3.45
C TYR A 93 -3.82 -21.09 -3.81
N SER A 94 -4.19 -22.37 -3.99
CA SER A 94 -5.60 -22.75 -4.14
C SER A 94 -6.31 -22.76 -2.79
N LEU A 95 -7.63 -22.66 -2.81
CA LEU A 95 -8.46 -22.75 -1.60
C LEU A 95 -8.26 -24.08 -0.85
N ASP A 96 -8.11 -25.19 -1.60
CA ASP A 96 -7.91 -26.51 -1.03
C ASP A 96 -6.57 -26.61 -0.30
N GLU A 97 -5.49 -26.07 -0.87
CA GLU A 97 -4.16 -26.02 -0.24
C GLU A 97 -4.18 -25.24 1.08
N VAL A 98 -4.82 -24.08 1.09
CA VAL A 98 -4.94 -23.27 2.30
C VAL A 98 -5.80 -23.95 3.34
N THR A 99 -6.94 -24.52 2.95
CA THR A 99 -7.85 -25.22 3.87
C THR A 99 -7.18 -26.44 4.48
N ARG A 100 -6.51 -27.27 3.69
CA ARG A 100 -5.76 -28.45 4.19
C ARG A 100 -4.65 -28.04 5.15
N GLY A 101 -3.88 -27.02 4.78
CA GLY A 101 -2.82 -26.50 5.63
C GLY A 101 -3.34 -25.96 6.95
N PHE A 102 -4.47 -25.26 6.94
CA PHE A 102 -5.13 -24.78 8.13
C PHE A 102 -5.62 -25.93 9.03
N MET A 103 -6.26 -26.95 8.46
CA MET A 103 -6.76 -28.10 9.21
C MET A 103 -5.63 -28.91 9.84
N ALA A 104 -4.48 -29.03 9.15
CA ALA A 104 -3.30 -29.74 9.66
C ALA A 104 -2.64 -28.99 10.85
N ASN A 105 -2.73 -27.68 10.89
CA ASN A 105 -2.07 -26.81 11.89
C ASN A 105 -3.07 -26.32 12.94
N LYS A 106 -3.17 -27.00 14.08
CA LYS A 106 -4.10 -26.65 15.16
C LYS A 106 -3.80 -25.32 15.86
N ASN A 107 -2.58 -24.80 15.72
CA ASN A 107 -2.14 -23.56 16.37
C ASN A 107 -2.53 -22.29 15.60
N ILE A 108 -3.20 -22.43 14.46
CA ILE A 108 -3.62 -21.29 13.63
C ILE A 108 -5.08 -21.00 13.93
N LEU A 109 -5.37 -19.74 14.21
CA LEU A 109 -6.72 -19.22 14.45
C LEU A 109 -7.07 -18.16 13.43
N VAL A 110 -8.36 -17.85 13.33
CA VAL A 110 -8.88 -16.80 12.45
C VAL A 110 -9.08 -15.50 13.22
N LYS A 111 -8.59 -14.41 12.64
CA LYS A 111 -8.88 -13.06 13.09
C LYS A 111 -10.05 -12.52 12.27
N SER A 112 -11.14 -12.21 12.97
CA SER A 112 -12.36 -11.73 12.33
C SER A 112 -12.28 -10.23 12.02
N GLU A 113 -13.17 -9.74 11.13
CA GLU A 113 -13.32 -8.29 10.89
C GLU A 113 -14.08 -7.58 12.02
N LYS A 114 -14.73 -8.33 12.92
CA LYS A 114 -15.42 -7.74 14.07
C LYS A 114 -14.43 -7.17 15.06
N ILE A 115 -14.75 -5.99 15.56
CA ILE A 115 -13.96 -5.26 16.54
C ILE A 115 -14.62 -5.41 17.90
N ASP A 116 -13.83 -5.63 18.93
CA ASP A 116 -14.28 -5.65 20.33
C ASP A 116 -14.47 -4.22 20.87
N GLU A 117 -14.92 -4.11 22.13
CA GLU A 117 -15.11 -2.84 22.81
C GLU A 117 -13.80 -2.03 22.98
N THR A 118 -12.64 -2.68 22.85
CA THR A 118 -11.31 -2.07 22.97
C THR A 118 -10.73 -1.62 21.63
N GLY A 119 -11.45 -1.82 20.54
CA GLY A 119 -11.01 -1.44 19.19
C GLY A 119 -10.12 -2.49 18.49
N HIS A 120 -9.98 -3.70 19.10
CA HIS A 120 -9.19 -4.77 18.50
C HIS A 120 -10.07 -5.79 17.77
N LYS A 121 -9.55 -6.32 16.67
CA LYS A 121 -10.23 -7.39 15.93
C LYS A 121 -10.30 -8.66 16.76
N ILE A 122 -11.47 -9.26 16.86
CA ILE A 122 -11.73 -10.46 17.66
C ILE A 122 -11.07 -11.68 17.01
N ILE A 123 -10.35 -12.47 17.81
CA ILE A 123 -9.82 -13.76 17.41
C ILE A 123 -10.83 -14.84 17.77
N LEU A 124 -11.20 -15.65 16.80
CA LEU A 124 -12.20 -16.69 16.95
C LEU A 124 -11.59 -17.93 17.63
N SER A 125 -12.44 -18.69 18.33
CA SER A 125 -12.08 -20.02 18.82
C SER A 125 -11.72 -20.95 17.65
N ARG A 126 -11.10 -22.10 17.92
CA ARG A 126 -10.74 -23.05 16.87
C ARG A 126 -11.96 -23.55 16.09
N GLU A 127 -13.04 -23.88 16.79
CA GLU A 127 -14.29 -24.35 16.18
C GLU A 127 -14.93 -23.29 15.28
N GLU A 128 -14.99 -22.06 15.76
CA GLU A 128 -15.51 -20.93 14.97
C GLU A 128 -14.61 -20.62 13.78
N SER A 129 -13.29 -20.77 13.95
CA SER A 129 -12.31 -20.59 12.88
C SER A 129 -12.50 -21.62 11.77
N GLU A 130 -12.70 -22.89 12.11
CA GLU A 130 -12.98 -23.97 11.16
C GLU A 130 -14.29 -23.71 10.40
N LEU A 131 -15.33 -23.28 11.10
CA LEU A 131 -16.60 -22.90 10.47
C LEU A 131 -16.42 -21.73 9.52
N LYS A 132 -15.63 -20.72 9.88
CA LYS A 132 -15.35 -19.57 9.00
C LYS A 132 -14.56 -19.97 7.77
N VAL A 133 -13.50 -20.76 7.92
CA VAL A 133 -12.69 -21.27 6.82
C VAL A 133 -13.52 -22.12 5.85
N SER A 134 -14.45 -22.92 6.35
CA SER A 134 -15.36 -23.73 5.50
C SER A 134 -16.31 -22.87 4.65
N GLN A 135 -16.55 -21.62 5.03
CA GLN A 135 -17.37 -20.66 4.27
C GLN A 135 -16.56 -19.87 3.23
N ALA A 136 -15.25 -20.06 3.18
CA ALA A 136 -14.38 -19.37 2.23
C ALA A 136 -14.64 -19.85 0.80
N VAL A 137 -14.57 -18.93 -0.14
CA VAL A 137 -14.81 -19.18 -1.57
C VAL A 137 -13.59 -18.82 -2.42
N PHE A 138 -12.81 -17.84 -1.96
CA PHE A 138 -11.63 -17.37 -2.69
C PHE A 138 -10.42 -17.23 -1.78
N VAL A 139 -9.24 -17.44 -2.36
CA VAL A 139 -7.97 -17.02 -1.80
C VAL A 139 -7.66 -15.63 -2.33
N VAL A 140 -7.23 -14.74 -1.46
CA VAL A 140 -6.89 -13.35 -1.78
C VAL A 140 -5.45 -13.10 -1.37
N GLU A 141 -4.62 -12.69 -2.32
CA GLU A 141 -3.25 -12.25 -2.08
C GLU A 141 -3.10 -10.84 -2.64
N GLY A 142 -2.61 -9.93 -1.81
CA GLY A 142 -2.47 -8.52 -2.14
C GLY A 142 -3.79 -7.75 -2.22
N ALA A 143 -3.73 -6.61 -2.88
CA ALA A 143 -4.87 -5.75 -3.09
C ALA A 143 -4.97 -5.29 -4.54
N ASN A 144 -6.18 -5.33 -5.06
CA ASN A 144 -6.54 -4.77 -6.36
C ASN A 144 -7.93 -4.12 -6.27
N LEU A 145 -8.48 -3.68 -7.40
CA LEU A 145 -9.81 -3.05 -7.45
C LEU A 145 -10.98 -4.03 -7.16
N ILE A 146 -10.72 -5.33 -7.09
CA ILE A 146 -11.75 -6.36 -6.90
C ILE A 146 -11.65 -6.98 -5.51
N ARG A 147 -10.43 -7.20 -4.99
CA ARG A 147 -10.15 -7.89 -3.73
C ARG A 147 -9.05 -7.22 -2.95
N ASN A 148 -9.08 -7.40 -1.63
CA ASN A 148 -8.11 -6.81 -0.72
C ASN A 148 -7.85 -7.74 0.48
N GLU A 149 -6.61 -8.25 0.63
CA GLU A 149 -6.23 -9.11 1.75
C GLU A 149 -6.18 -8.40 3.10
N TYR A 150 -6.11 -7.07 3.09
CA TYR A 150 -5.98 -6.27 4.31
C TYR A 150 -7.32 -5.96 4.97
N GLY A 151 -8.42 -6.10 4.25
CA GLY A 151 -9.75 -5.82 4.76
C GLY A 151 -10.79 -5.60 3.65
N ASN A 152 -11.71 -4.68 3.87
CA ASN A 152 -12.77 -4.39 2.91
C ASN A 152 -12.19 -3.88 1.57
N ARG A 153 -12.77 -4.30 0.46
CA ARG A 153 -12.41 -3.87 -0.90
C ARG A 153 -12.43 -2.35 -1.07
N LEU A 154 -13.47 -1.70 -0.54
CA LEU A 154 -13.61 -0.24 -0.65
C LEU A 154 -12.42 0.52 -0.04
N PHE A 155 -11.79 -0.02 1.00
CA PHE A 155 -10.60 0.58 1.56
C PHE A 155 -9.45 0.62 0.53
N ALA A 156 -9.21 -0.47 -0.19
CA ALA A 156 -8.19 -0.52 -1.23
C ALA A 156 -8.52 0.42 -2.39
N ASP A 157 -9.78 0.48 -2.83
CA ASP A 157 -10.22 1.37 -3.89
C ASP A 157 -9.98 2.84 -3.53
N PHE A 158 -10.37 3.26 -2.33
CA PHE A 158 -10.13 4.61 -1.84
C PHE A 158 -8.65 4.89 -1.62
N PHE A 159 -7.90 3.93 -1.09
CA PHE A 159 -6.46 4.05 -0.91
C PHE A 159 -5.77 4.33 -2.25
N PHE A 160 -5.99 3.51 -3.26
CA PHE A 160 -5.39 3.70 -4.59
C PHE A 160 -5.83 5.00 -5.24
N PHE A 161 -7.11 5.34 -5.16
CA PHE A 161 -7.62 6.57 -5.77
C PHE A 161 -7.01 7.82 -5.10
N ILE A 162 -7.10 7.92 -3.78
CA ILE A 162 -6.67 9.13 -3.07
C ILE A 162 -5.15 9.27 -3.08
N THR A 163 -4.40 8.19 -2.77
CA THR A 163 -2.93 8.23 -2.78
C THR A 163 -2.38 8.40 -4.18
N GLY A 164 -3.04 7.83 -5.20
CA GLY A 164 -2.67 8.00 -6.61
C GLY A 164 -2.87 9.43 -7.09
N PHE A 165 -4.01 10.01 -6.75
CA PHE A 165 -4.30 11.40 -7.09
C PHE A 165 -3.32 12.37 -6.41
N HIS A 166 -3.02 12.12 -5.14
CA HIS A 166 -2.01 12.86 -4.40
C HIS A 166 -0.61 12.68 -5.01
N GLY A 167 -0.20 11.44 -5.29
CA GLY A 167 1.09 11.13 -5.92
C GLY A 167 1.27 11.80 -7.28
N PHE A 168 0.19 11.90 -8.09
CA PHE A 168 0.20 12.66 -9.34
C PHE A 168 0.47 14.16 -9.10
N HIS A 169 -0.12 14.75 -8.05
CA HIS A 169 0.14 16.15 -7.70
C HIS A 169 1.58 16.36 -7.22
N VAL A 170 2.12 15.46 -6.40
CA VAL A 170 3.52 15.52 -5.99
C VAL A 170 4.44 15.42 -7.21
N PHE A 171 4.20 14.46 -8.10
CA PHE A 171 4.97 14.30 -9.33
C PHE A 171 4.93 15.55 -10.22
N SER A 172 3.75 16.11 -10.43
CA SER A 172 3.61 17.37 -11.18
C SER A 172 4.36 18.53 -10.51
N GLY A 173 4.33 18.61 -9.20
CA GLY A 173 5.11 19.56 -8.40
C GLY A 173 6.61 19.42 -8.61
N VAL A 174 7.12 18.18 -8.65
CA VAL A 174 8.55 17.91 -8.95
C VAL A 174 8.90 18.41 -10.35
N VAL A 175 8.08 18.12 -11.36
CA VAL A 175 8.31 18.58 -12.74
C VAL A 175 8.33 20.11 -12.84
N ILE A 176 7.33 20.77 -12.25
CA ILE A 176 7.27 22.23 -12.21
C ILE A 176 8.50 22.81 -11.49
N ASN A 177 8.93 22.24 -10.38
CA ASN A 177 10.11 22.65 -9.64
C ASN A 177 11.39 22.52 -10.49
N ILE A 178 11.55 21.45 -11.27
CA ILE A 178 12.68 21.24 -12.17
C ILE A 178 12.70 22.34 -13.22
N ILE A 179 11.57 22.67 -13.85
CA ILE A 179 11.48 23.73 -14.86
C ILE A 179 11.89 25.09 -14.27
N ILE A 180 11.41 25.42 -13.08
CA ILE A 180 11.73 26.69 -12.43
C ILE A 180 13.17 26.70 -11.95
N PHE A 181 13.69 25.60 -11.44
CA PHE A 181 15.10 25.44 -11.04
C PHE A 181 16.05 25.71 -12.21
N ILE A 182 15.78 25.15 -13.37
CA ILE A 182 16.56 25.43 -14.59
C ILE A 182 16.55 26.94 -14.90
N ASN A 183 15.39 27.60 -14.82
CA ASN A 183 15.27 29.04 -15.04
C ASN A 183 16.04 29.89 -13.99
N VAL A 184 16.10 29.41 -12.73
CA VAL A 184 16.94 30.03 -11.70
C VAL A 184 18.42 29.90 -12.07
N LEU A 185 18.89 28.73 -12.50
CA LEU A 185 20.27 28.50 -12.93
C LEU A 185 20.66 29.39 -14.13
N LEU A 186 19.76 29.53 -15.09
CA LEU A 186 19.95 30.39 -16.27
C LEU A 186 19.93 31.90 -15.94
N GLY A 187 19.61 32.28 -14.68
CA GLY A 187 19.53 33.66 -14.26
C GLY A 187 18.34 34.45 -14.85
N THR A 188 17.29 33.73 -15.31
CA THR A 188 16.10 34.33 -15.87
C THR A 188 15.40 35.27 -14.91
N TYR A 189 15.30 34.84 -13.64
CA TYR A 189 14.63 35.63 -12.58
C TYR A 189 15.49 36.79 -12.07
N GLU A 190 16.80 36.70 -12.13
CA GLU A 190 17.70 37.84 -11.87
C GLU A 190 17.51 38.94 -12.89
N LYS A 191 17.41 38.58 -14.18
CA LYS A 191 17.15 39.54 -15.26
C LYS A 191 15.76 40.19 -15.15
N ARG A 192 14.78 39.45 -14.62
CA ARG A 192 13.42 39.98 -14.37
C ARG A 192 13.31 40.80 -13.10
N GLY A 193 14.27 40.70 -12.18
CA GLY A 193 14.28 41.42 -10.90
C GLY A 193 13.39 40.87 -9.79
N HIS A 194 12.66 39.75 -10.02
CA HIS A 194 11.79 39.11 -9.02
C HIS A 194 11.74 37.59 -9.13
N TYR A 195 11.50 36.91 -8.00
CA TYR A 195 11.41 35.45 -7.88
C TYR A 195 9.98 34.96 -7.61
N GLU A 196 8.98 35.67 -8.09
CA GLU A 196 7.56 35.38 -7.83
C GLU A 196 7.16 33.95 -8.20
N MET A 197 7.71 33.38 -9.25
CA MET A 197 7.42 32.01 -9.67
C MET A 197 7.97 30.97 -8.67
N VAL A 198 9.07 31.25 -8.01
CA VAL A 198 9.62 30.40 -6.93
C VAL A 198 8.69 30.42 -5.74
N GLU A 199 8.14 31.58 -5.38
CA GLU A 199 7.17 31.71 -4.28
C GLU A 199 5.86 30.97 -4.59
N LYS A 200 5.36 31.08 -5.81
CA LYS A 200 4.14 30.37 -6.26
C LYS A 200 4.31 28.86 -6.20
N VAL A 201 5.46 28.34 -6.58
CA VAL A 201 5.73 26.90 -6.44
C VAL A 201 5.88 26.49 -4.99
N GLY A 202 6.47 27.32 -4.15
CA GLY A 202 6.48 27.09 -2.71
C GLY A 202 5.07 26.96 -2.14
N LEU A 203 4.16 27.84 -2.55
CA LEU A 203 2.74 27.78 -2.14
C LEU A 203 2.05 26.50 -2.62
N TYR A 204 2.32 26.06 -3.84
CA TYR A 204 1.82 24.78 -4.37
C TYR A 204 2.27 23.60 -3.52
N TRP A 205 3.55 23.54 -3.12
CA TRP A 205 4.08 22.50 -2.26
C TRP A 205 3.43 22.50 -0.87
N HIS A 206 3.23 23.66 -0.26
CA HIS A 206 2.51 23.76 1.02
C HIS A 206 1.09 23.18 0.93
N PHE A 207 0.39 23.43 -0.18
CA PHE A 207 -0.93 22.85 -0.39
C PHE A 207 -0.86 21.32 -0.52
N VAL A 208 0.08 20.80 -1.30
CA VAL A 208 0.27 19.34 -1.49
C VAL A 208 0.63 18.66 -0.17
N ASP A 209 1.53 19.26 0.63
CA ASP A 209 1.91 18.74 1.95
C ASP A 209 0.72 18.72 2.92
N LEU A 210 -0.12 19.74 2.89
CA LEU A 210 -1.31 19.82 3.73
C LEU A 210 -2.32 18.73 3.37
N VAL A 211 -2.52 18.46 2.09
CA VAL A 211 -3.34 17.33 1.62
C VAL A 211 -2.76 16.01 2.10
N TRP A 212 -1.42 15.84 2.09
CA TRP A 212 -0.78 14.65 2.61
C TRP A 212 -1.06 14.39 4.09
N VAL A 213 -1.11 15.43 4.91
CA VAL A 213 -1.48 15.29 6.34
C VAL A 213 -2.86 14.65 6.48
N PHE A 214 -3.84 15.05 5.68
CA PHE A 214 -5.17 14.41 5.68
C PHE A 214 -5.09 12.95 5.20
N VAL A 215 -4.41 12.68 4.09
CA VAL A 215 -4.25 11.32 3.55
C VAL A 215 -3.59 10.41 4.59
N PHE A 216 -2.51 10.88 5.22
CA PHE A 216 -1.81 10.13 6.25
C PHE A 216 -2.71 9.83 7.46
N THR A 217 -3.45 10.82 7.93
CA THR A 217 -4.35 10.65 9.07
C THR A 217 -5.43 9.61 8.78
N PHE A 218 -6.05 9.64 7.59
CA PHE A 218 -7.14 8.73 7.26
C PHE A 218 -6.71 7.30 6.97
N PHE A 219 -5.53 7.07 6.41
CA PHE A 219 -5.12 5.74 5.98
C PHE A 219 -4.10 5.05 6.90
N TYR A 220 -3.36 5.81 7.70
CA TYR A 220 -2.26 5.27 8.49
C TYR A 220 -2.47 5.42 10.01
N LEU A 221 -3.37 6.27 10.47
CA LEU A 221 -3.61 6.50 11.90
C LEU A 221 -4.98 5.99 12.40
N VAL A 222 -5.90 5.63 11.51
CA VAL A 222 -7.24 5.14 11.87
C VAL A 222 -7.34 3.61 11.79
#